data_3f753b829de71fb0ea32c71cba890f94
#
_entry.id   3f753b829de71fb0ea32c71cba890f94
#
_cell.length_a   1.000
_cell.length_b   1.000
_cell.length_c   1.000
_cell.angle_alpha   90.00
_cell.angle_beta   90.00
_cell.angle_gamma   90.00
#
_symmetry.space_group_name_H-M   'P 1'
#
loop_
_entity.id
_entity.type
_entity.pdbx_description
1 polymer ?
#
loop_
_entity_poly.entity_id
_entity_poly.type
_entity_poly.pdbx_seq_one_letter_code
_entity_poly.pdbx_strand_id
1 'polypeptide(L)' 'MTEPEKLKHLLKHWIEHNDAHVKTYDEWASKAGAFGNKELSGILKEIAEESRKLKGLFEKAIEAV' A
#
# COMPACT_ATOMS: atom_id res chain seq x y z
N MET A 1 -10.38 22.82 -12.37
CA MET A 1 -10.64 21.40 -12.14
C MET A 1 -11.92 21.22 -11.33
N THR A 2 -12.75 20.29 -11.74
CA THR A 2 -13.95 19.94 -10.99
C THR A 2 -13.57 19.07 -9.78
N GLU A 3 -14.46 18.95 -8.81
CA GLU A 3 -14.23 18.08 -7.63
C GLU A 3 -13.97 16.62 -8.01
N PRO A 4 -14.75 16.01 -8.94
CA PRO A 4 -14.45 14.64 -9.38
C PRO A 4 -13.06 14.49 -10.00
N GLU A 5 -12.61 15.46 -10.78
CA GLU A 5 -11.26 15.43 -11.37
C GLU A 5 -10.17 15.51 -10.31
N LYS A 6 -10.36 16.37 -9.33
CA LYS A 6 -9.43 16.49 -8.19
C LYS A 6 -9.34 15.19 -7.43
N LEU A 7 -10.47 14.55 -7.16
CA LEU A 7 -10.51 13.26 -6.46
C LEU A 7 -9.79 12.18 -7.24
N LYS A 8 -9.98 12.14 -8.55
CA LYS A 8 -9.27 11.20 -9.41
C LYS A 8 -7.75 11.35 -9.30
N HIS A 9 -7.27 12.58 -9.30
CA HIS A 9 -5.85 12.89 -9.10
C HIS A 9 -5.35 12.42 -7.74
N LEU A 10 -6.12 12.67 -6.70
CA LEU A 10 -5.78 12.25 -5.34
C LEU A 10 -5.71 10.73 -5.24
N LEU A 11 -6.67 10.03 -5.83
CA LEU A 11 -6.70 8.56 -5.81
C LEU A 11 -5.45 7.97 -6.48
N LYS A 12 -5.05 8.52 -7.62
CA LYS A 12 -3.80 8.11 -8.30
C LYS A 12 -2.58 8.34 -7.42
N HIS A 13 -2.52 9.48 -6.75
CA HIS A 13 -1.45 9.81 -5.83
C HIS A 13 -1.41 8.84 -4.64
N TRP A 14 -2.57 8.51 -4.09
CA TRP A 14 -2.68 7.56 -2.98
C TRP A 14 -2.23 6.16 -3.38
N ILE A 15 -2.50 5.74 -4.61
CA ILE A 15 -2.00 4.45 -5.13
C ILE A 15 -0.47 4.45 -5.13
N GLU A 16 0.17 5.50 -5.65
CA GLU A 16 1.62 5.62 -5.69
C GLU A 16 2.23 5.59 -4.29
N HIS A 17 1.63 6.32 -3.35
CA HIS A 17 2.02 6.32 -1.94
C HIS A 17 1.90 4.94 -1.32
N ASN A 18 0.78 4.28 -1.57
CA ASN A 18 0.54 2.94 -1.05
C ASN A 18 1.56 1.94 -1.58
N ASP A 19 1.89 2.00 -2.87
CA ASP A 19 2.92 1.14 -3.48
C ASP A 19 4.29 1.36 -2.85
N ALA A 20 4.65 2.62 -2.57
CA ALA A 20 5.91 2.96 -1.91
C ALA A 20 5.96 2.39 -0.49
N HIS A 21 4.86 2.50 0.26
CA HIS A 21 4.76 1.94 1.61
C HIS A 21 4.86 0.41 1.62
N VAL A 22 4.23 -0.25 0.64
CA VAL A 22 4.31 -1.72 0.51
C VAL A 22 5.75 -2.17 0.35
N LYS A 23 6.52 -1.49 -0.48
CA LYS A 23 7.96 -1.78 -0.64
C LYS A 23 8.70 -1.66 0.68
N THR A 24 8.43 -0.61 1.42
CA THR A 24 9.06 -0.37 2.73
C THR A 24 8.69 -1.47 3.73
N TYR A 25 7.43 -1.88 3.76
CA TYR A 25 6.99 -2.96 4.63
C TYR A 25 7.69 -4.28 4.30
N ASP A 26 7.84 -4.60 3.02
CA ASP A 26 8.55 -5.80 2.58
C ASP A 26 10.03 -5.75 2.97
N GLU A 27 10.68 -4.60 2.79
CA GLU A 27 12.07 -4.42 3.18
C GLU A 27 12.28 -4.65 4.68
N TRP A 28 11.41 -4.06 5.51
CA TRP A 28 11.50 -4.21 6.96
C TRP A 28 11.09 -5.62 7.43
N ALA A 29 10.19 -6.28 6.71
CA ALA A 29 9.88 -7.68 6.99
C ALA A 29 11.13 -8.55 6.81
N SER A 30 11.87 -8.34 5.74
CA SER A 30 13.15 -9.05 5.51
C SER A 30 14.17 -8.73 6.57
N LYS A 31 14.32 -7.47 6.95
CA LYS A 31 15.25 -7.05 8.00
C LYS A 31 14.88 -7.64 9.35
N ALA A 32 13.60 -7.64 9.69
CA ALA A 32 13.12 -8.23 10.94
C ALA A 32 13.43 -9.73 11.02
N GLY A 33 13.28 -10.44 9.91
CA GLY A 33 13.69 -11.84 9.83
C GLY A 33 15.19 -12.02 10.03
N ALA A 34 15.98 -11.14 9.42
CA ALA A 34 17.45 -11.18 9.52
C ALA A 34 17.95 -10.92 10.94
N PHE A 35 17.31 -10.01 11.70
CA PHE A 35 17.73 -9.78 13.08
C PHE A 35 17.04 -10.70 14.12
N GLY A 36 16.33 -11.71 13.63
CA GLY A 36 15.83 -12.80 14.47
C GLY A 36 14.41 -12.65 14.99
N ASN A 37 13.66 -11.64 14.57
CA ASN A 37 12.27 -11.47 14.99
C ASN A 37 11.30 -11.99 13.93
N LYS A 38 11.12 -13.31 13.92
CA LYS A 38 10.25 -13.98 12.94
C LYS A 38 8.79 -13.58 13.06
N GLU A 39 8.31 -13.36 14.27
CA GLU A 39 6.93 -12.92 14.49
C GLU A 39 6.67 -11.56 13.86
N LEU A 40 7.55 -10.60 14.12
CA LEU A 40 7.45 -9.27 13.53
C LEU A 40 7.56 -9.32 12.00
N SER A 41 8.47 -10.13 11.49
CA SER A 41 8.61 -10.33 10.04
C SER A 41 7.30 -10.80 9.42
N GLY A 42 6.63 -11.76 10.04
CA GLY A 42 5.33 -12.27 9.58
C GLY A 42 4.24 -11.21 9.62
N ILE A 43 4.19 -10.42 10.69
CA ILE A 43 3.21 -9.33 10.82
C ILE A 43 3.43 -8.27 9.75
N LEU A 44 4.67 -7.89 9.49
CA LEU A 44 5.00 -6.91 8.45
C LEU A 44 4.64 -7.42 7.05
N LYS A 45 4.80 -8.71 6.80
CA LYS A 45 4.36 -9.32 5.54
C LYS A 45 2.84 -9.25 5.38
N GLU A 46 2.09 -9.47 6.44
CA GLU A 46 0.64 -9.31 6.44
C GLU A 46 0.23 -7.89 6.15
N ILE A 47 0.90 -6.92 6.77
CA ILE A 47 0.65 -5.49 6.52
C ILE A 47 0.87 -5.17 5.04
N ALA A 48 1.96 -5.66 4.47
CA ALA A 48 2.26 -5.47 3.06
C ALA A 48 1.17 -6.08 2.16
N GLU A 49 0.71 -7.28 2.48
CA GLU A 49 -0.32 -7.97 1.72
C GLU A 49 -1.66 -7.25 1.76
N GLU A 50 -2.09 -6.82 2.94
CA GLU A 50 -3.33 -6.04 3.08
C GLU A 50 -3.24 -4.71 2.35
N SER A 51 -2.08 -4.08 2.39
CA SER A 51 -1.84 -2.82 1.66
C SER A 51 -1.89 -3.02 0.15
N ARG A 52 -1.43 -4.15 -0.37
CA ARG A 52 -1.56 -4.48 -1.79
C ARG A 52 -3.02 -4.59 -2.22
N LYS A 53 -3.86 -5.16 -1.37
CA LYS A 53 -5.30 -5.28 -1.64
C LYS A 53 -5.98 -3.92 -1.75
N LEU A 54 -5.51 -2.93 -1.01
CA LEU A 54 -6.04 -1.57 -1.08
C LEU A 54 -5.90 -0.96 -2.48
N LYS A 55 -4.86 -1.33 -3.22
CA LYS A 55 -4.66 -0.86 -4.58
C LYS A 55 -5.88 -1.17 -5.47
N GLY A 56 -6.42 -2.37 -5.36
CA GLY A 56 -7.61 -2.77 -6.10
C GLY A 56 -8.83 -1.91 -5.78
N LEU A 57 -8.99 -1.54 -4.50
CA LEU A 57 -10.07 -0.66 -4.07
C LEU A 57 -9.89 0.77 -4.60
N PHE A 58 -8.66 1.29 -4.58
CA PHE A 58 -8.36 2.60 -5.14
C PHE A 58 -8.65 2.63 -6.65
N GLU A 59 -8.30 1.57 -7.37
CA GLU A 59 -8.57 1.46 -8.79
C GLU A 59 -10.07 1.44 -9.09
N LYS A 60 -10.84 0.70 -8.27
CA LYS A 60 -12.31 0.70 -8.36
C LYS A 60 -12.88 2.10 -8.09
N ALA A 61 -12.32 2.80 -7.12
CA ALA A 61 -12.75 4.16 -6.80
C ALA A 61 -12.51 5.11 -7.97
N ILE A 62 -11.37 4.98 -8.66
CA ILE A 62 -11.06 5.78 -9.85
C ILE A 62 -12.10 5.52 -10.94
N GLU A 63 -12.48 4.27 -11.16
CA GLU A 63 -13.50 3.91 -12.15
C GLU A 63 -14.88 4.45 -11.76
N ALA A 64 -15.16 4.56 -10.48
CA ALA A 64 -16.45 5.04 -9.97
C ALA A 64 -16.57 6.57 -10.01
N VAL A 65 -15.48 7.30 -10.15
CA VAL A 65 -15.50 8.76 -10.30
C VAL A 65 -15.83 9.16 -11.77
#